data_c82d9ffc00f1b2c547396a9628cdc852
#
_entry.id   c82d9ffc00f1b2c547396a9628cdc852
#
_cell.length_a   1.000
_cell.length_b   1.000
_cell.length_c   1.000
_cell.angle_alpha   90.00
_cell.angle_beta   90.00
_cell.angle_gamma   90.00
#
_symmetry.space_group_name_H-M   'P 1'
#
loop_
_entity.id
_entity.type
_entity.pdbx_description
1 polymer ?
#
loop_
_entity_poly.entity_id
_entity_poly.type
_entity_poly.pdbx_seq_one_letter_code
_entity_poly.pdbx_strand_id
1 'polypeptide(L)' 'MIKMTRLSERLYSLRKEQNLTQLLAAEGMGIPFITYRRYEKKEREPDASTLVKMADFYSVTLDYLVGRSEERTT' A
#
# COMPACT_ATOMS: atom_id res chain seq x y z
N MET A 1 5.30 -11.74 14.79
CA MET A 1 5.34 -11.35 13.38
C MET A 1 4.04 -10.67 12.99
N ILE A 2 4.14 -9.56 12.29
CA ILE A 2 2.96 -8.82 11.84
C ILE A 2 2.36 -9.51 10.63
N LYS A 3 1.07 -9.78 10.69
CA LYS A 3 0.35 -10.29 9.52
C LYS A 3 -0.22 -9.09 8.79
N MET A 4 0.14 -8.92 7.54
CA MET A 4 -0.34 -7.82 6.71
C MET A 4 -1.66 -8.22 6.04
N THR A 5 -2.65 -8.58 6.85
CA THR A 5 -3.88 -9.19 6.35
C THR A 5 -4.72 -8.23 5.53
N ARG A 6 -4.59 -6.93 5.75
CA ARG A 6 -5.39 -5.94 5.05
C ARG A 6 -4.61 -5.08 4.06
N LEU A 7 -3.33 -5.38 3.88
CA LEU A 7 -2.50 -4.54 3.02
C LEU A 7 -3.06 -4.40 1.61
N SER A 8 -3.39 -5.52 0.96
CA SER A 8 -3.87 -5.48 -0.42
C SER A 8 -5.19 -4.74 -0.53
N GLU A 9 -6.09 -4.96 0.42
CA GLU A 9 -7.38 -4.26 0.43
C GLU A 9 -7.20 -2.76 0.62
N ARG A 10 -6.32 -2.36 1.54
CA ARG A 10 -6.08 -0.96 1.82
C ARG A 10 -5.37 -0.25 0.68
N LEU A 11 -4.42 -0.93 0.04
CA LEU A 11 -3.78 -0.37 -1.16
C LEU A 11 -4.82 -0.12 -2.24
N TYR A 12 -5.68 -1.08 -2.49
CA TYR A 12 -6.74 -0.95 -3.49
C TYR A 12 -7.67 0.22 -3.15
N SER A 13 -8.17 0.25 -1.91
CA SER A 13 -9.11 1.29 -1.48
C SER A 13 -8.51 2.68 -1.56
N LEU A 14 -7.29 2.85 -1.06
CA LEU A 14 -6.62 4.15 -1.09
C LEU A 14 -6.37 4.61 -2.53
N ARG A 15 -5.96 3.69 -3.40
CA ARG A 15 -5.75 4.00 -4.80
C ARG A 15 -7.04 4.45 -5.48
N LYS A 16 -8.14 3.74 -5.23
CA LYS A 16 -9.43 4.08 -5.82
C LYS A 16 -9.95 5.42 -5.30
N GLU A 17 -9.73 5.72 -4.02
CA GLU A 17 -10.11 7.02 -3.47
C GLU A 17 -9.46 8.17 -4.21
N GLN A 18 -8.24 7.98 -4.70
CA GLN A 18 -7.51 9.02 -5.40
C GLN A 18 -7.67 8.93 -6.92
N ASN A 19 -8.52 8.02 -7.39
CA ASN A 19 -8.79 7.83 -8.82
C ASN A 19 -7.52 7.52 -9.62
N LEU A 20 -6.62 6.73 -9.03
CA LEU A 20 -5.37 6.36 -9.68
C LEU A 20 -5.46 4.97 -10.28
N THR A 21 -4.82 4.79 -11.44
CA THR A 21 -4.58 3.46 -11.98
C THR A 21 -3.43 2.82 -11.21
N GLN A 22 -3.29 1.50 -11.34
CA GLN A 22 -2.16 0.81 -10.72
C GLN A 22 -0.83 1.35 -11.24
N LEU A 23 -0.76 1.65 -12.52
CA LEU A 23 0.45 2.18 -13.12
C LEU A 23 0.82 3.54 -12.53
N LEU A 24 -0.14 4.45 -12.43
CA LEU A 24 0.11 5.78 -11.87
C LEU A 24 0.52 5.71 -10.41
N ALA A 25 -0.15 4.85 -9.64
CA ALA A 25 0.22 4.68 -8.23
C ALA A 25 1.65 4.14 -8.10
N ALA A 26 1.99 3.13 -8.88
CA ALA A 26 3.33 2.55 -8.86
C ALA A 26 4.39 3.59 -9.21
N GLU A 27 4.13 4.38 -10.25
CA GLU A 27 5.05 5.44 -10.65
C GLU A 27 5.23 6.48 -9.55
N GLY A 28 4.13 6.88 -8.93
CA GLY A 28 4.18 7.86 -7.83
C GLY A 28 4.97 7.37 -6.63
N MET A 29 4.93 6.07 -6.36
CA MET A 29 5.68 5.48 -5.25
C MET A 29 7.12 5.14 -5.60
N GLY A 30 7.46 5.14 -6.89
CA GLY A 30 8.77 4.69 -7.31
C GLY A 30 8.93 3.18 -7.24
N ILE A 31 7.86 2.43 -7.49
CA ILE A 31 7.83 0.97 -7.44
C ILE A 31 7.52 0.46 -8.84
N PRO A 32 8.20 -0.61 -9.31
CA PRO A 32 7.86 -1.17 -10.62
C PRO A 32 6.40 -1.60 -10.68
N PHE A 33 5.73 -1.33 -11.79
CA PHE A 33 4.32 -1.63 -11.97
C PHE A 33 3.98 -3.10 -11.64
N ILE A 34 4.75 -4.03 -12.18
CA ILE A 34 4.50 -5.46 -11.97
C ILE A 34 4.56 -5.80 -10.48
N THR A 35 5.53 -5.22 -9.78
CA THR A 35 5.71 -5.46 -8.33
C THR A 35 4.53 -4.89 -7.55
N TYR A 36 4.13 -3.64 -7.84
CA TYR A 36 2.99 -3.04 -7.14
C TYR A 36 1.71 -3.86 -7.36
N ARG A 37 1.49 -4.30 -8.60
CA ARG A 37 0.33 -5.11 -8.94
C ARG A 37 0.27 -6.40 -8.11
N ARG A 38 1.42 -7.03 -7.87
CA ARG A 38 1.48 -8.24 -7.04
C ARG A 38 1.11 -7.97 -5.59
N TYR A 39 1.44 -6.79 -5.09
CA TYR A 39 1.06 -6.42 -3.72
C TYR A 39 -0.46 -6.32 -3.60
N GLU A 40 -1.15 -5.72 -4.57
CA GLU A 40 -2.61 -5.65 -4.54
C GLU A 40 -3.27 -7.01 -4.70
N LYS A 41 -2.59 -7.95 -5.36
CA LYS A 41 -3.12 -9.30 -5.57
C LYS A 41 -2.77 -10.29 -4.47
N LYS A 42 -2.09 -9.86 -3.42
CA LYS A 42 -1.61 -10.71 -2.33
C LYS A 42 -0.61 -11.76 -2.79
N GLU A 43 0.06 -11.53 -3.91
CA GLU A 43 1.04 -12.48 -4.44
C GLU A 43 2.43 -12.23 -3.86
N ARG A 44 2.64 -11.10 -3.22
CA ARG A 44 3.92 -10.72 -2.67
C ARG A 44 3.73 -9.73 -1.54
N GLU A 45 4.56 -9.83 -0.50
CA GLU A 45 4.56 -8.88 0.59
C GLU A 45 5.73 -7.91 0.42
N PRO A 46 5.51 -6.60 0.62
CA PRO A 46 6.60 -5.64 0.51
C PRO A 46 7.52 -5.69 1.73
N ASP A 47 8.76 -5.29 1.52
CA ASP A 47 9.70 -5.14 2.64
C ASP A 47 9.40 -3.82 3.38
N ALA A 48 10.14 -3.58 4.48
CA ALA A 48 9.88 -2.42 5.31
C ALA A 48 10.05 -1.10 4.57
N SER A 49 11.08 -0.96 3.75
CA SER A 49 11.31 0.28 3.03
C SER A 49 10.21 0.57 2.02
N THR A 50 9.70 -0.46 1.37
CA THR A 50 8.60 -0.33 0.42
C THR A 50 7.31 0.06 1.13
N LEU A 51 7.06 -0.52 2.32
CA LEU A 51 5.89 -0.14 3.13
C LEU A 51 5.93 1.33 3.50
N VAL A 52 7.10 1.85 3.85
CA VAL A 52 7.24 3.27 4.16
C VAL A 52 6.90 4.13 2.94
N LYS A 53 7.39 3.76 1.77
CA LYS A 53 7.07 4.49 0.53
C LYS A 53 5.57 4.53 0.26
N MET A 54 4.89 3.41 0.47
CA MET A 54 3.45 3.31 0.26
C MET A 54 2.68 4.16 1.25
N ALA A 55 3.04 4.07 2.53
CA ALA A 55 2.39 4.84 3.58
C ALA A 55 2.56 6.34 3.35
N ASP A 56 3.76 6.75 2.98
CA ASP A 56 4.05 8.15 2.68
C ASP A 56 3.25 8.63 1.47
N PHE A 57 3.20 7.82 0.43
CA PHE A 57 2.48 8.19 -0.79
C PHE A 57 1.00 8.44 -0.52
N TYR A 58 0.38 7.57 0.27
CA TYR A 58 -1.04 7.70 0.60
C TYR A 58 -1.30 8.55 1.84
N SER A 59 -0.25 9.05 2.50
CA SER A 59 -0.35 9.88 3.71
C SER A 59 -1.11 9.17 4.83
N VAL A 60 -0.79 7.90 5.03
CA VAL A 60 -1.38 7.10 6.11
C VAL A 60 -0.26 6.52 6.96
N THR A 61 -0.62 6.02 8.15
CA THR A 61 0.35 5.34 9.01
C THR A 61 0.65 3.94 8.50
N LEU A 62 1.81 3.42 8.88
CA LEU A 62 2.15 2.03 8.57
C LEU A 62 1.14 1.07 9.22
N ASP A 63 0.75 1.36 10.46
CA ASP A 63 -0.21 0.52 11.18
C ASP A 63 -1.55 0.44 10.44
N TYR A 64 -2.02 1.57 9.92
CA TYR A 64 -3.25 1.55 9.12
C TYR A 64 -3.06 0.71 7.86
N LEU A 65 -1.95 0.93 7.17
CA LEU A 65 -1.71 0.28 5.89
C LEU A 65 -1.70 -1.25 6.01
N VAL A 66 -1.06 -1.78 7.07
CA VAL A 66 -0.96 -3.23 7.24
C VAL A 66 -2.14 -3.83 8.01
N GLY A 67 -3.08 -3.01 8.45
CA GLY A 67 -4.30 -3.50 9.09
C GLY A 67 -4.25 -3.63 10.59
N ARG A 68 -3.24 -3.03 11.25
CA ARG A 68 -3.13 -3.06 12.71
C ARG A 68 -3.93 -1.95 13.38
N SER A 69 -4.35 -0.95 12.63
CA SER A 69 -5.09 0.19 13.16
C SER A 69 -6.15 0.61 12.16
N GLU A 70 -7.26 1.13 12.68
CA GLU A 70 -8.30 1.74 11.86
C GLU A 70 -8.05 3.23 11.65
N GLU A 71 -7.07 3.80 12.33
CA GLU A 71 -6.75 5.22 12.21
C GLU A 71 -5.74 5.45 11.11
N ARG A 72 -6.10 6.30 10.14
CA ARG A 72 -5.25 6.58 8.98
C ARG A 72 -4.08 7.49 9.31
N THR A 73 -4.27 8.39 10.26
CA THR A 73 -3.24 9.37 10.61
C THR A 73 -3.00 9.36 12.10
N THR A 74 -1.86 9.88 12.52
CA THR A 74 -1.53 10.01 13.95
C THR A 74 -2.15 11.28 14.53
#